data_f954115e5a4732bf2b1f04871f1f837f
#
_entry.id   f954115e5a4732bf2b1f04871f1f837f
#
_cell.length_a   1.000
_cell.length_b   1.000
_cell.length_c   1.000
_cell.angle_alpha   90.00
_cell.angle_beta   90.00
_cell.angle_gamma   90.00
#
_symmetry.space_group_name_H-M   'P 1'
#
loop_
_entity.id
_entity.type
_entity.pdbx_description
1 polymer ?
#
loop_
_entity_poly.entity_id
_entity_poly.type
_entity_poly.pdbx_seq_one_letter_code
_entity_poly.pdbx_strand_id
1 'polypeptide(L)'
;AFDHICCMSYTYRPAIIKDSILYFSQSLLKYPRKKDEWDKIPIFAYADLHKKKLGWTELRYPSIFNKDEIDYILYDPEISYTYTGKEVVVSLGQYDSIFVSSDFKHKKAYNAKSHYLPHVRPVSQNLQIDLFKTIHDRGLQPHYHHLMYDKYRKVFYRFALMPDDNIKPFSNN
;
A
#
# COMPACT_ATOMS: atom_id res chain seq x y z
N ALA A 1 19.62 -2.89 -7.04
CA ALA A 1 18.91 -2.74 -8.30
C ALA A 1 17.69 -3.63 -8.28
N PHE A 2 16.52 -3.09 -8.57
CA PHE A 2 15.28 -3.88 -8.70
C PHE A 2 15.24 -4.36 -10.15
N ASP A 3 15.74 -5.57 -10.39
CA ASP A 3 15.93 -6.09 -11.75
C ASP A 3 14.64 -6.56 -12.41
N HIS A 4 13.54 -6.68 -11.67
CA HIS A 4 12.27 -7.14 -12.20
C HIS A 4 11.12 -6.27 -11.73
N ILE A 5 10.37 -5.72 -12.69
CA ILE A 5 9.10 -5.02 -12.45
C ILE A 5 8.01 -6.08 -12.45
N CYS A 6 7.48 -6.40 -11.29
CA CYS A 6 6.27 -7.21 -11.19
C CYS A 6 5.09 -6.29 -10.91
N CYS A 7 4.16 -6.25 -11.85
CA CYS A 7 2.99 -5.40 -11.79
C CYS A 7 1.75 -6.26 -11.73
N MET A 8 0.93 -6.04 -10.74
CA MET A 8 -0.37 -6.65 -10.63
C MET A 8 -1.44 -5.57 -10.70
N SER A 9 -2.39 -5.76 -11.61
CA SER A 9 -3.60 -4.94 -11.65
C SER A 9 -4.74 -5.71 -11.00
N TYR A 10 -5.32 -5.14 -9.98
CA TYR A 10 -6.53 -5.62 -9.32
C TYR A 10 -7.60 -4.54 -9.37
N THR A 11 -8.84 -4.89 -9.05
CA THR A 11 -9.95 -3.92 -8.98
C THR A 11 -9.68 -2.73 -8.07
N TYR A 12 -8.89 -2.91 -7.03
CA TYR A 12 -8.46 -1.87 -6.09
C TYR A 12 -7.08 -1.27 -6.39
N ARG A 13 -6.44 -1.71 -7.50
CA ARG A 13 -5.16 -1.22 -8.01
C ARG A 13 -5.24 -1.06 -9.52
N PRO A 14 -6.15 -0.20 -10.01
CA PRO A 14 -6.31 -0.03 -11.45
C PRO A 14 -5.08 0.62 -12.07
N ALA A 15 -4.75 0.26 -13.31
CA ALA A 15 -3.78 1.02 -14.06
C ALA A 15 -4.30 2.44 -14.31
N ILE A 16 -3.42 3.43 -14.17
CA ILE A 16 -3.74 4.84 -14.39
C ILE A 16 -3.09 5.29 -15.68
N ILE A 17 -3.90 5.88 -16.58
CA ILE A 17 -3.38 6.51 -17.79
C ILE A 17 -3.44 8.03 -17.60
N LYS A 18 -2.30 8.69 -17.74
CA LYS A 18 -2.18 10.15 -17.70
C LYS A 18 -1.11 10.58 -18.71
N ASP A 19 -1.46 11.50 -19.59
CA ASP A 19 -0.53 12.10 -20.57
C ASP A 19 0.26 11.04 -21.38
N SER A 20 -0.45 9.97 -21.84
CA SER A 20 0.15 8.82 -22.57
C SER A 20 1.17 8.00 -21.76
N ILE A 21 1.20 8.19 -20.46
CA ILE A 21 1.98 7.39 -19.54
C ILE A 21 1.02 6.46 -18.78
N LEU A 22 1.35 5.19 -18.78
CA LEU A 22 0.66 4.17 -18.01
C LEU A 22 1.38 3.98 -16.67
N TYR A 23 0.67 4.21 -15.57
CA TYR A 23 1.18 3.97 -14.21
C TYR A 23 0.50 2.76 -13.60
N PHE A 24 1.26 1.97 -12.88
CA PHE A 24 0.77 0.80 -12.16
C PHE A 24 1.55 0.59 -10.87
N SER A 25 0.86 0.10 -9.84
CA SER A 25 1.55 -0.21 -8.59
C SER A 25 2.50 -1.38 -8.79
N GLN A 26 3.64 -1.31 -8.15
CA GLN A 26 4.53 -2.45 -8.12
C GLN A 26 4.07 -3.43 -7.04
N SER A 27 4.16 -4.72 -7.34
CA SER A 27 4.15 -5.77 -6.35
C SER A 27 5.58 -6.07 -5.95
N LEU A 28 5.87 -6.04 -4.67
CA LEU A 28 7.20 -6.31 -4.17
C LEU A 28 7.43 -7.82 -4.17
N LEU A 29 8.19 -8.32 -5.14
CA LEU A 29 8.62 -9.72 -5.14
C LEU A 29 9.69 -10.00 -4.07
N LYS A 30 10.38 -8.95 -3.67
CA LYS A 30 11.43 -9.01 -2.65
C LYS A 30 11.32 -7.79 -1.75
N TYR A 31 11.05 -8.05 -0.51
CA TYR A 31 10.97 -6.99 0.50
C TYR A 31 12.34 -6.50 0.90
N PRO A 32 12.47 -5.22 1.26
CA PRO A 32 13.70 -4.73 1.81
C PRO A 32 14.04 -5.51 3.08
N ARG A 33 15.24 -6.03 3.15
CA ARG A 33 15.75 -6.74 4.33
C ARG A 33 16.12 -5.78 5.46
N LYS A 34 16.32 -4.52 5.11
CA LYS A 34 16.70 -3.47 6.03
C LYS A 34 15.57 -2.47 6.16
N LYS A 35 15.27 -2.09 7.38
CA LYS A 35 14.21 -1.14 7.70
C LYS A 35 14.40 0.24 7.05
N ASP A 36 15.62 0.69 6.89
CA ASP A 36 15.98 1.99 6.30
C ASP A 36 15.90 2.05 4.76
N GLU A 37 15.29 1.05 4.14
CA GLU A 37 15.17 0.96 2.69
C GLU A 37 13.77 1.28 2.15
N TRP A 38 12.77 1.34 3.01
CA TRP A 38 11.37 1.51 2.56
C TRP A 38 11.13 2.83 1.84
N ASP A 39 11.64 3.93 2.35
CA ASP A 39 11.50 5.25 1.73
C ASP A 39 12.29 5.42 0.43
N LYS A 40 13.09 4.43 0.04
CA LYS A 40 13.77 4.35 -1.24
C LYS A 40 12.94 3.60 -2.29
N ILE A 41 11.89 2.88 -1.87
CA ILE A 41 11.08 2.04 -2.76
C ILE A 41 10.02 2.89 -3.44
N PRO A 42 9.93 2.88 -4.80
CA PRO A 42 8.87 3.53 -5.52
C PRO A 42 7.53 2.81 -5.31
N ILE A 43 6.46 3.58 -5.21
CA ILE A 43 5.10 3.03 -5.12
C ILE A 43 4.60 2.59 -6.51
N PHE A 44 4.98 3.32 -7.55
CA PHE A 44 4.53 3.05 -8.92
C PHE A 44 5.69 2.86 -9.87
N ALA A 45 5.46 1.97 -10.84
CA ALA A 45 6.19 1.94 -12.08
C ALA A 45 5.41 2.70 -13.15
N TYR A 46 6.07 3.06 -14.24
CA TYR A 46 5.42 3.67 -15.38
C TYR A 46 5.93 3.11 -16.71
N ALA A 47 5.06 3.14 -17.71
CA ALA A 47 5.39 2.91 -19.12
C ALA A 47 5.04 4.18 -19.92
N ASP A 48 6.04 4.85 -20.47
CA ASP A 48 5.87 5.94 -21.42
C ASP A 48 5.66 5.33 -22.81
N LEU A 49 4.44 5.38 -23.29
CA LEU A 49 4.04 4.73 -24.54
C LEU A 49 4.65 5.42 -25.78
N HIS A 50 4.92 6.71 -25.72
CA HIS A 50 5.56 7.44 -26.80
C HIS A 50 7.05 7.15 -26.90
N LYS A 51 7.74 7.22 -25.76
CA LYS A 51 9.19 7.00 -25.71
C LYS A 51 9.56 5.51 -25.63
N LYS A 52 8.57 4.62 -25.54
CA LYS A 52 8.77 3.17 -25.35
C LYS A 52 9.73 2.87 -24.19
N LYS A 53 9.52 3.57 -23.07
CA LYS A 53 10.39 3.52 -21.89
C LYS A 53 9.62 3.04 -20.67
N LEU A 54 10.21 2.11 -19.95
CA LEU A 54 9.78 1.71 -18.60
C LEU A 54 10.63 2.39 -17.54
N GLY A 55 10.05 2.67 -16.39
CA GLY A 55 10.77 3.24 -15.27
C GLY A 55 9.97 3.24 -13.97
N TRP A 56 10.56 3.84 -12.97
CA TRP A 56 9.99 4.00 -11.65
C TRP A 56 9.63 5.45 -11.39
N THR A 57 8.50 5.70 -10.74
CA THR A 57 8.16 7.04 -10.28
C THR A 57 9.06 7.45 -9.11
N GLU A 58 9.09 8.73 -8.79
CA GLU A 58 9.79 9.24 -7.62
C GLU A 58 8.92 9.20 -6.35
N LEU A 59 7.62 8.86 -6.48
CA LEU A 59 6.73 8.69 -5.34
C LEU A 59 7.14 7.43 -4.56
N ARG A 60 7.56 7.63 -3.32
CA ARG A 60 8.14 6.59 -2.44
C ARG A 60 7.19 6.26 -1.29
N TYR A 61 7.41 5.10 -0.67
CA TYR A 61 6.79 4.80 0.62
C TYR A 61 7.16 5.85 1.66
N PRO A 62 6.34 6.09 2.67
CA PRO A 62 6.67 7.02 3.74
C PRO A 62 7.77 6.47 4.65
N SER A 63 8.64 7.35 5.13
CA SER A 63 9.76 7.00 6.02
C SER A 63 9.33 6.41 7.38
N ILE A 64 8.05 6.55 7.74
CA ILE A 64 7.54 5.91 8.95
C ILE A 64 7.70 4.39 8.92
N PHE A 65 7.76 3.81 7.72
CA PHE A 65 8.03 2.39 7.53
C PHE A 65 9.46 1.98 7.87
N ASN A 66 10.36 2.95 8.03
CA ASN A 66 11.74 2.70 8.47
C ASN A 66 11.89 2.61 10.00
N LYS A 67 10.84 2.90 10.78
CA LYS A 67 10.91 2.88 12.25
C LYS A 67 10.96 1.46 12.79
N ASP A 68 11.77 1.26 13.83
CA ASP A 68 12.00 -0.05 14.45
C ASP A 68 10.76 -0.70 15.06
N GLU A 69 9.80 0.12 15.47
CA GLU A 69 8.56 -0.33 16.08
C GLU A 69 7.56 -0.90 15.06
N ILE A 70 7.85 -0.77 13.76
CA ILE A 70 6.92 -1.12 12.69
C ILE A 70 7.49 -2.30 11.92
N ASP A 71 7.03 -3.47 12.26
CA ASP A 71 7.32 -4.68 11.50
C ASP A 71 6.31 -4.83 10.37
N TYR A 72 6.77 -4.56 9.15
CA TYR A 72 5.97 -4.79 7.96
C TYR A 72 6.22 -6.17 7.43
N ILE A 73 5.12 -6.88 7.29
CA ILE A 73 5.14 -8.26 6.89
C ILE A 73 5.44 -8.40 5.41
N LEU A 74 6.00 -9.55 5.15
CA LEU A 74 6.38 -10.24 3.94
C LEU A 74 5.45 -10.12 2.73
N TYR A 75 4.27 -9.57 2.88
CA TYR A 75 3.32 -9.42 1.80
C TYR A 75 2.94 -7.95 1.66
N ASP A 76 3.18 -7.47 0.44
CA ASP A 76 2.71 -6.23 -0.14
C ASP A 76 1.91 -5.36 0.87
N PRO A 77 2.45 -4.21 1.32
CA PRO A 77 1.76 -3.36 2.27
C PRO A 77 0.46 -2.89 1.62
N GLU A 78 -0.61 -3.68 1.72
CA GLU A 78 -1.93 -3.47 1.10
C GLU A 78 -2.12 -2.07 0.55
N ILE A 79 -1.49 -1.82 -0.59
CA ILE A 79 -1.66 -0.56 -1.29
C ILE A 79 -3.02 -0.59 -1.96
N SER A 80 -3.82 0.38 -1.64
CA SER A 80 -4.98 0.72 -2.44
C SER A 80 -4.86 2.16 -2.90
N TYR A 81 -5.27 2.44 -4.12
CA TYR A 81 -5.22 3.79 -4.64
C TYR A 81 -6.35 4.05 -5.62
N THR A 82 -6.64 5.32 -5.81
CA THR A 82 -7.61 5.79 -6.80
C THR A 82 -7.07 7.03 -7.50
N TYR A 83 -7.57 7.27 -8.72
CA TYR A 83 -7.20 8.44 -9.51
C TYR A 83 -8.41 9.32 -9.76
N THR A 84 -8.29 10.60 -9.43
CA THR A 84 -9.38 11.58 -9.56
C THR A 84 -9.48 12.23 -10.94
N GLY A 85 -8.60 11.88 -11.87
CA GLY A 85 -8.36 12.58 -13.14
C GLY A 85 -7.25 13.64 -13.04
N LYS A 86 -6.86 14.03 -11.83
CA LYS A 86 -5.80 15.03 -11.58
C LYS A 86 -4.74 14.51 -10.61
N GLU A 87 -5.16 13.80 -9.59
CA GLU A 87 -4.33 13.35 -8.47
C GLU A 87 -4.51 11.87 -8.24
N VAL A 88 -3.44 11.20 -7.91
CA VAL A 88 -3.47 9.86 -7.32
C VAL A 88 -3.56 10.00 -5.81
N VAL A 89 -4.49 9.26 -5.20
CA VAL A 89 -4.64 9.16 -3.76
C VAL A 89 -4.31 7.74 -3.36
N VAL A 90 -3.36 7.58 -2.46
CA VAL A 90 -2.82 6.29 -2.02
C VAL A 90 -3.16 6.06 -0.56
N SER A 91 -3.68 4.88 -0.27
CA SER A 91 -3.91 4.36 1.08
C SER A 91 -3.02 3.14 1.31
N LEU A 92 -2.40 3.08 2.46
CA LEU A 92 -1.63 1.92 2.91
C LEU A 92 -2.40 1.23 4.04
N GLY A 93 -2.50 -0.09 3.99
CA GLY A 93 -3.36 -0.87 4.89
C GLY A 93 -3.07 -0.65 6.37
N GLN A 94 -1.81 -0.44 6.71
CA GLN A 94 -1.35 -0.30 8.10
C GLN A 94 -0.98 1.14 8.47
N TYR A 95 -1.54 2.13 7.78
CA TYR A 95 -1.20 3.52 8.03
C TYR A 95 -2.44 4.41 8.05
N ASP A 96 -2.56 5.23 9.09
CA ASP A 96 -3.74 6.08 9.30
C ASP A 96 -3.88 7.22 8.28
N SER A 97 -2.78 7.65 7.66
CA SER A 97 -2.83 8.71 6.67
C SER A 97 -3.01 8.19 5.24
N ILE A 98 -3.57 9.01 4.41
CA ILE A 98 -3.56 8.86 2.95
C ILE A 98 -2.56 9.84 2.35
N PHE A 99 -2.04 9.51 1.17
CA PHE A 99 -1.11 10.34 0.42
C PHE A 99 -1.75 10.81 -0.87
N VAL A 100 -1.60 12.10 -1.18
CA VAL A 100 -2.07 12.70 -2.42
C VAL A 100 -0.88 13.19 -3.22
N SER A 101 -0.85 12.85 -4.50
CA SER A 101 0.18 13.30 -5.45
C SER A 101 -0.44 13.65 -6.80
N SER A 102 -0.08 14.80 -7.37
CA SER A 102 -0.51 15.21 -8.71
C SER A 102 0.51 14.89 -9.80
N ASP A 103 1.74 14.57 -9.42
CA ASP A 103 2.88 14.41 -10.33
C ASP A 103 3.62 13.06 -10.18
N PHE A 104 3.14 12.16 -9.32
CA PHE A 104 3.79 10.88 -8.98
C PHE A 104 5.21 11.04 -8.41
N LYS A 105 5.50 12.19 -7.85
CA LYS A 105 6.79 12.53 -7.26
C LYS A 105 6.64 13.06 -5.84
N HIS A 106 5.96 14.22 -5.72
CA HIS A 106 5.71 14.86 -4.45
C HIS A 106 4.42 14.33 -3.83
N LYS A 107 4.41 14.14 -2.53
CA LYS A 107 3.23 13.69 -1.80
C LYS A 107 2.90 14.61 -0.65
N LYS A 108 1.60 14.78 -0.42
CA LYS A 108 1.05 15.42 0.76
C LYS A 108 0.30 14.37 1.56
N ALA A 109 0.57 14.29 2.85
CA ALA A 109 -0.12 13.38 3.75
C ALA A 109 -1.31 14.06 4.40
N TYR A 110 -2.41 13.33 4.52
CA TYR A 110 -3.60 13.74 5.24
C TYR A 110 -3.98 12.68 6.25
N ASN A 111 -4.26 13.09 7.46
CA ASN A 111 -4.80 12.17 8.46
C ASN A 111 -6.19 11.71 8.03
N ALA A 112 -6.34 10.41 7.87
CA ALA A 112 -7.58 9.73 7.47
C ALA A 112 -7.87 8.55 8.40
N LYS A 113 -7.50 8.70 9.67
CA LYS A 113 -7.76 7.70 10.70
C LYS A 113 -9.26 7.48 10.87
N SER A 114 -9.67 6.22 10.87
CA SER A 114 -11.04 5.87 11.19
C SER A 114 -11.32 6.13 12.67
N HIS A 115 -12.50 6.67 12.96
CA HIS A 115 -12.97 6.81 14.34
C HIS A 115 -13.23 5.46 15.01
N TYR A 116 -13.57 4.46 14.23
CA TYR A 116 -13.94 3.12 14.70
C TYR A 116 -12.77 2.14 14.76
N LEU A 117 -11.64 2.45 14.14
CA LEU A 117 -10.47 1.60 14.23
C LEU A 117 -9.64 2.00 15.46
N PRO A 118 -9.38 1.05 16.36
CA PRO A 118 -8.28 1.20 17.30
C PRO A 118 -6.98 1.38 16.51
N HIS A 119 -5.87 1.52 17.16
CA HIS A 119 -4.58 1.65 16.46
C HIS A 119 -4.37 0.43 15.53
N VAL A 120 -4.17 0.72 14.24
CA VAL A 120 -3.64 -0.28 13.32
C VAL A 120 -2.23 -0.60 13.81
N ARG A 121 -2.02 -1.82 14.28
CA ARG A 121 -0.72 -2.26 14.78
C ARG A 121 0.05 -2.94 13.66
N PRO A 122 1.34 -2.66 13.53
CA PRO A 122 2.20 -3.48 12.68
C PRO A 122 2.25 -4.91 13.22
N VAL A 123 2.41 -5.87 12.34
CA VAL A 123 2.51 -7.28 12.72
C VAL A 123 3.96 -7.61 13.09
N SER A 124 4.16 -8.44 14.10
CA SER A 124 5.48 -8.76 14.65
C SER A 124 6.37 -9.55 13.69
N GLN A 125 7.68 -9.24 13.67
CA GLN A 125 8.71 -9.92 12.84
C GLN A 125 8.81 -11.43 13.08
N ASN A 126 8.43 -11.90 14.25
CA ASN A 126 8.51 -13.33 14.59
C ASN A 126 7.56 -14.21 13.77
N LEU A 127 6.67 -13.60 12.98
CA LEU A 127 5.72 -14.30 12.10
C LEU A 127 6.27 -14.55 10.69
N GLN A 128 7.50 -14.18 10.41
CA GLN A 128 8.10 -14.26 9.07
C GLN A 128 8.29 -15.69 8.53
N ILE A 129 8.09 -16.70 9.35
CA ILE A 129 8.46 -18.10 9.01
C ILE A 129 7.29 -18.87 8.42
N ASP A 130 6.04 -18.49 8.72
CA ASP A 130 4.84 -19.22 8.28
C ASP A 130 3.85 -18.29 7.57
N LEU A 131 3.67 -18.54 6.26
CA LEU A 131 2.73 -17.80 5.41
C LEU A 131 1.29 -17.89 5.93
N PHE A 132 0.84 -19.09 6.30
CA PHE A 132 -0.54 -19.29 6.73
C PHE A 132 -0.80 -18.59 8.06
N LYS A 133 0.16 -18.66 8.97
CA LYS A 133 0.10 -17.95 10.24
C LYS A 133 0.07 -16.44 10.03
N THR A 134 0.88 -15.93 9.12
CA THR A 134 0.91 -14.50 8.77
C THR A 134 -0.41 -14.02 8.19
N ILE A 135 -1.01 -14.76 7.24
CA ILE A 135 -2.32 -14.43 6.65
C ILE A 135 -3.41 -14.47 7.73
N HIS A 136 -3.39 -15.48 8.58
CA HIS A 136 -4.34 -15.64 9.67
C HIS A 136 -4.23 -14.47 10.67
N ASP A 137 -3.03 -14.18 11.18
CA ASP A 137 -2.80 -13.12 12.15
C ASP A 137 -3.13 -11.73 11.57
N ARG A 138 -2.97 -11.56 10.25
CA ARG A 138 -3.42 -10.37 9.56
C ARG A 138 -4.93 -10.23 9.54
N GLY A 139 -5.67 -11.32 9.36
CA GLY A 139 -7.14 -11.33 9.46
C GLY A 139 -7.65 -10.96 10.86
N LEU A 140 -6.82 -11.14 11.88
CA LEU A 140 -7.12 -10.79 13.27
C LEU A 140 -6.85 -9.31 13.60
N GLN A 141 -6.24 -8.55 12.69
CA GLN A 141 -5.89 -7.17 12.96
C GLN A 141 -6.72 -6.19 12.13
N PRO A 142 -7.14 -5.07 12.74
CA PRO A 142 -7.81 -4.02 11.99
C PRO A 142 -6.83 -3.41 10.99
N HIS A 143 -7.27 -3.26 9.76
CA HIS A 143 -6.47 -2.62 8.73
C HIS A 143 -7.34 -1.94 7.68
N TYR A 144 -6.74 -1.02 6.94
CA TYR A 144 -7.41 -0.40 5.80
C TYR A 144 -7.20 -1.25 4.56
N HIS A 145 -8.26 -1.42 3.77
CA HIS A 145 -8.20 -2.29 2.59
C HIS A 145 -8.36 -1.49 1.30
N HIS A 146 -9.58 -1.04 0.99
CA HIS A 146 -9.86 -0.36 -0.26
C HIS A 146 -9.98 1.15 -0.08
N LEU A 147 -9.55 1.88 -1.14
CA LEU A 147 -9.80 3.30 -1.30
C LEU A 147 -10.54 3.52 -2.62
N MET A 148 -11.68 4.17 -2.56
CA MET A 148 -12.51 4.48 -3.72
C MET A 148 -12.79 5.97 -3.78
N TYR A 149 -12.84 6.52 -5.00
CA TYR A 149 -13.26 7.89 -5.24
C TYR A 149 -14.61 7.93 -5.93
N ASP A 150 -15.58 8.58 -5.28
CA ASP A 150 -16.86 8.92 -5.89
C ASP A 150 -16.72 10.25 -6.65
N LYS A 151 -16.62 10.18 -7.96
CA LYS A 151 -16.45 11.37 -8.82
C LYS A 151 -17.65 12.31 -8.81
N TYR A 152 -18.84 11.81 -8.49
CA TYR A 152 -20.08 12.60 -8.48
C TYR A 152 -20.21 13.42 -7.20
N ARG A 153 -19.90 12.80 -6.04
CA ARG A 153 -19.93 13.46 -4.74
C ARG A 153 -18.60 14.11 -4.36
N LYS A 154 -17.52 13.81 -5.10
CA LYS A 154 -16.15 14.27 -4.85
C LYS A 154 -15.64 13.89 -3.45
N VAL A 155 -15.99 12.68 -3.01
CA VAL A 155 -15.59 12.14 -1.72
C VAL A 155 -14.80 10.85 -1.89
N PHE A 156 -13.98 10.54 -0.90
CA PHE A 156 -13.24 9.29 -0.82
C PHE A 156 -13.88 8.39 0.23
N TYR A 157 -14.02 7.12 -0.11
CA TYR A 157 -14.40 6.05 0.81
C TYR A 157 -13.17 5.20 1.07
N ARG A 158 -12.80 5.10 2.33
CA ARG A 158 -11.71 4.23 2.78
C ARG A 158 -12.32 3.11 3.61
N PHE A 159 -12.23 1.90 3.11
CA PHE A 159 -12.76 0.73 3.78
C PHE A 159 -11.77 0.27 4.84
N ALA A 160 -12.31 -0.10 5.99
CA ALA A 160 -11.55 -0.66 7.09
C ALA A 160 -12.10 -2.06 7.38
N LEU A 161 -11.20 -3.01 7.49
CA LEU A 161 -11.52 -4.35 7.96
C LEU A 161 -11.32 -4.41 9.47
N MET A 162 -12.37 -4.86 10.14
CA MET A 162 -12.31 -5.11 11.58
C MET A 162 -11.86 -6.55 11.82
N PRO A 163 -11.17 -6.82 12.91
CA PRO A 163 -10.84 -8.20 13.28
C PRO A 163 -12.13 -9.01 13.44
N ASP A 164 -12.07 -10.25 13.02
CA ASP A 164 -13.14 -11.20 13.29
C ASP A 164 -12.88 -11.90 14.63
N ASP A 165 -13.67 -11.55 15.65
CA ASP A 165 -13.54 -12.10 17.00
C ASP A 165 -13.79 -13.62 17.06
N ASN A 166 -14.35 -14.22 16.00
CA ASN A 166 -14.55 -15.67 15.89
C ASN A 166 -13.30 -16.41 15.40
N ILE A 167 -12.34 -15.72 14.84
CA ILE A 167 -11.07 -16.32 14.42
C ILE A 167 -10.20 -16.53 15.67
N LYS A 168 -10.00 -17.77 16.05
CA LYS A 168 -9.11 -18.09 17.17
C LYS A 168 -7.65 -17.89 16.76
N PRO A 169 -6.80 -17.37 17.66
CA PRO A 169 -5.35 -17.33 17.39
C PRO A 169 -4.82 -18.72 17.05
N PHE A 170 -3.84 -18.78 16.16
CA PHE A 170 -3.16 -20.05 15.87
C PHE A 170 -2.54 -20.59 17.16
N SER A 171 -3.07 -21.72 17.65
CA SER A 171 -2.40 -22.44 18.74
C SER A 171 -1.24 -23.24 18.14
N ASN A 172 -0.03 -22.94 18.55
CA ASN A 172 1.08 -23.87 18.33
C ASN A 172 0.81 -25.09 19.23
N ASN A 173 0.26 -26.17 18.66
CA ASN A 173 0.33 -27.50 19.24
C ASN A 173 1.64 -28.14 18.83
#